data_596cda30857711d181e85e88740ad2bc
#
_entry.id   596cda30857711d181e85e88740ad2bc
#
_cell.length_a   1.000
_cell.length_b   1.000
_cell.length_c   1.000
_cell.angle_alpha   90.00
_cell.angle_beta   90.00
_cell.angle_gamma   90.00
#
_symmetry.space_group_name_H-M   'P 1'
#
loop_
_entity.id
_entity.type
_entity.pdbx_description
1 polymer ?
#
loop_
_entity_poly.entity_id
_entity_poly.type
_entity_poly.pdbx_seq_one_letter_code
_entity_poly.pdbx_strand_id
1 'polypeptide(L)'
;MKHFSLLIAFFSLLFSSCAEQQIANAPPSTYELKQNYPNPFTDSTAVEYGAPYVEPNSAAPWIRVVVFDRFNQKQAILVDNGAHPAGRFKVTWYANGVNGFTVAPGVYYIELQQINLSGPSLGEDVFTLLRIAALKQ
;
A
#
# COMPACT_ATOMS: atom_id res chain seq x y z
N MET A 1 -48.10 7.27 -28.80
CA MET A 1 -46.69 7.65 -28.49
C MET A 1 -46.29 7.01 -27.19
N LYS A 2 -45.49 5.98 -27.27
CA LYS A 2 -45.04 5.23 -26.09
C LYS A 2 -43.63 5.71 -25.75
N HIS A 3 -43.51 6.40 -24.59
CA HIS A 3 -42.21 6.77 -24.04
C HIS A 3 -41.59 5.55 -23.42
N PHE A 4 -40.51 5.07 -24.03
CA PHE A 4 -39.65 4.03 -23.47
C PHE A 4 -38.65 4.70 -22.54
N SER A 5 -38.93 4.66 -21.22
CA SER A 5 -37.94 5.07 -20.20
C SER A 5 -36.91 3.97 -20.06
N LEU A 6 -35.72 4.24 -20.58
CA LEU A 6 -34.54 3.38 -20.37
C LEU A 6 -33.96 3.66 -19.00
N LEU A 7 -34.26 2.80 -18.05
CA LEU A 7 -33.68 2.82 -16.71
C LEU A 7 -32.26 2.24 -16.83
N ILE A 8 -31.25 3.12 -16.91
CA ILE A 8 -29.85 2.70 -16.81
C ILE A 8 -29.56 2.49 -15.34
N ALA A 9 -29.56 1.23 -14.90
CA ALA A 9 -29.08 0.84 -13.60
C ALA A 9 -27.55 1.01 -13.57
N PHE A 10 -27.08 2.05 -12.90
CA PHE A 10 -25.66 2.23 -12.58
C PHE A 10 -25.28 1.19 -11.52
N PHE A 11 -24.71 0.09 -11.98
CA PHE A 11 -24.12 -0.92 -11.10
C PHE A 11 -22.77 -0.39 -10.62
N SER A 12 -22.76 0.31 -9.49
CA SER A 12 -21.53 0.72 -8.81
C SER A 12 -20.86 -0.52 -8.27
N LEU A 13 -19.88 -1.02 -9.00
CA LEU A 13 -18.92 -2.00 -8.46
C LEU A 13 -18.10 -1.31 -7.38
N LEU A 14 -18.47 -1.54 -6.13
CA LEU A 14 -17.65 -1.18 -4.98
C LEU A 14 -16.44 -2.11 -4.94
N PHE A 15 -15.38 -1.73 -5.65
CA PHE A 15 -14.07 -2.30 -5.38
C PHE A 15 -13.61 -1.79 -4.02
N SER A 16 -13.75 -2.63 -2.99
CA SER A 16 -13.12 -2.40 -1.71
C SER A 16 -11.63 -2.67 -1.86
N SER A 17 -10.92 -1.77 -2.55
CA SER A 17 -9.46 -1.76 -2.50
C SER A 17 -9.03 -1.13 -1.17
N CYS A 18 -7.92 -1.62 -0.59
CA CYS A 18 -7.22 -0.91 0.50
C CYS A 18 -6.86 0.48 -0.03
N ALA A 19 -7.73 1.47 0.23
CA ALA A 19 -7.53 2.80 -0.29
C ALA A 19 -6.46 3.49 0.56
N GLU A 20 -5.37 3.84 -0.08
CA GLU A 20 -4.39 4.77 0.44
C GLU A 20 -5.07 6.12 0.64
N GLN A 21 -4.92 6.69 1.84
CA GLN A 21 -5.44 8.01 2.17
C GLN A 21 -4.28 8.98 2.39
N GLN A 22 -4.27 10.08 1.65
CA GLN A 22 -3.36 11.17 1.91
C GLN A 22 -3.78 11.93 3.17
N ILE A 23 -2.88 11.97 4.17
CA ILE A 23 -3.14 12.58 5.47
C ILE A 23 -2.49 13.94 5.65
N ALA A 24 -1.50 14.29 4.83
CA ALA A 24 -0.87 15.59 4.81
C ALA A 24 -0.23 15.88 3.46
N ASN A 25 -0.37 17.13 2.98
CA ASN A 25 0.23 17.57 1.73
C ASN A 25 1.73 17.88 1.85
N ALA A 26 2.19 18.27 3.05
CA ALA A 26 3.60 18.57 3.28
C ALA A 26 4.42 17.27 3.25
N PRO A 27 5.27 17.05 2.25
CA PRO A 27 6.11 15.86 2.17
C PRO A 27 7.21 15.91 3.24
N PRO A 28 7.66 14.75 3.71
CA PRO A 28 8.83 14.66 4.55
C PRO A 28 10.10 14.94 3.74
N SER A 29 11.20 15.21 4.43
CA SER A 29 12.51 15.38 3.78
C SER A 29 13.14 14.07 3.30
N THR A 30 12.73 12.95 3.90
CA THR A 30 13.17 11.59 3.56
C THR A 30 11.96 10.65 3.58
N TYR A 31 12.13 9.42 3.07
CA TYR A 31 11.11 8.39 3.25
C TYR A 31 10.87 8.10 4.72
N GLU A 32 9.61 7.95 5.09
CA GLU A 32 9.15 7.64 6.45
C GLU A 32 8.27 6.39 6.43
N LEU A 33 8.40 5.57 7.47
CA LEU A 33 7.50 4.47 7.75
C LEU A 33 7.32 4.42 9.27
N LYS A 34 6.13 4.77 9.74
CA LYS A 34 5.82 4.77 11.15
C LYS A 34 5.39 3.39 11.61
N GLN A 35 5.57 3.12 12.89
CA GLN A 35 5.05 1.91 13.51
C GLN A 35 3.54 1.82 13.26
N ASN A 36 3.05 0.64 12.86
CA ASN A 36 1.64 0.40 12.67
C ASN A 36 0.86 0.57 13.98
N TYR A 37 -0.39 0.98 13.87
CA TYR A 37 -1.29 1.16 15.00
C TYR A 37 -2.70 0.65 14.67
N PRO A 38 -3.34 -0.12 15.55
CA PRO A 38 -2.79 -0.68 16.78
C PRO A 38 -1.67 -1.70 16.55
N ASN A 39 -0.79 -1.87 17.54
CA ASN A 39 0.25 -2.90 17.57
C ASN A 39 0.51 -3.32 19.03
N PRO A 40 0.16 -4.51 19.48
CA PRO A 40 -0.46 -5.61 18.70
C PRO A 40 -1.85 -5.26 18.15
N PHE A 41 -2.25 -5.98 17.11
CA PHE A 41 -3.56 -5.82 16.49
C PHE A 41 -4.29 -7.16 16.35
N THR A 42 -5.62 -7.12 16.22
CA THR A 42 -6.47 -8.30 16.05
C THR A 42 -7.00 -8.40 14.63
N ASP A 43 -7.85 -7.46 14.21
CA ASP A 43 -8.55 -7.52 12.93
C ASP A 43 -7.89 -6.68 11.84
N SER A 44 -7.34 -5.53 12.23
CA SER A 44 -6.70 -4.62 11.30
C SER A 44 -5.67 -3.74 11.98
N THR A 45 -4.78 -3.20 11.20
CA THR A 45 -3.81 -2.21 11.63
C THR A 45 -3.55 -1.22 10.50
N ALA A 46 -3.31 0.02 10.87
CA ALA A 46 -2.96 1.07 9.92
C ALA A 46 -1.47 1.39 9.98
N VAL A 47 -0.89 1.72 8.85
CA VAL A 47 0.48 2.19 8.75
C VAL A 47 0.50 3.54 8.05
N GLU A 48 1.26 4.47 8.61
CA GLU A 48 1.54 5.76 7.98
C GLU A 48 2.93 5.74 7.38
N TYR A 49 3.04 6.30 6.19
CA TYR A 49 4.31 6.43 5.50
C TYR A 49 4.40 7.76 4.75
N GLY A 50 5.61 8.17 4.43
CA GLY A 50 5.87 9.41 3.74
C GLY A 50 6.83 9.23 2.58
N ALA A 51 6.51 9.92 1.48
CA ALA A 51 7.35 10.02 0.30
C ALA A 51 7.86 11.46 0.16
N PRO A 52 9.18 11.68 0.04
CA PRO A 52 9.75 13.00 -0.10
C PRO A 52 9.44 13.59 -1.47
N TYR A 53 9.60 14.90 -1.57
CA TYR A 53 9.55 15.61 -2.84
C TYR A 53 10.68 15.14 -3.76
N VAL A 54 10.38 14.94 -5.02
CA VAL A 54 11.37 14.67 -6.06
C VAL A 54 11.56 15.90 -6.93
N GLU A 55 12.77 16.08 -7.47
CA GLU A 55 13.10 17.21 -8.32
C GLU A 55 12.13 17.32 -9.52
N PRO A 56 11.79 18.56 -9.98
CA PRO A 56 10.75 18.77 -10.98
C PRO A 56 10.92 18.01 -12.29
N ASN A 57 12.14 17.67 -12.66
CA ASN A 57 12.45 16.93 -13.90
C ASN A 57 12.70 15.44 -13.68
N SER A 58 12.49 14.96 -12.46
CA SER A 58 12.61 13.54 -12.12
C SER A 58 11.28 12.84 -12.25
N ALA A 59 11.30 11.58 -12.69
CA ALA A 59 10.10 10.76 -12.70
C ALA A 59 9.63 10.49 -11.27
N ALA A 60 8.30 10.48 -11.04
CA ALA A 60 7.74 10.07 -9.78
C ALA A 60 8.14 8.61 -9.48
N PRO A 61 8.49 8.28 -8.22
CA PRO A 61 8.93 6.94 -7.87
C PRO A 61 7.78 5.94 -7.92
N TRP A 62 8.10 4.70 -8.23
CA TRP A 62 7.18 3.59 -8.02
C TRP A 62 7.35 3.08 -6.60
N ILE A 63 6.30 3.21 -5.79
CA ILE A 63 6.29 2.88 -4.37
C ILE A 63 5.36 1.71 -4.12
N ARG A 64 5.83 0.75 -3.34
CA ARG A 64 5.04 -0.34 -2.78
C ARG A 64 5.09 -0.33 -1.26
N VAL A 65 3.97 -0.69 -0.63
CA VAL A 65 3.89 -1.08 0.77
C VAL A 65 3.43 -2.53 0.81
N VAL A 66 4.26 -3.41 1.34
CA VAL A 66 4.10 -4.86 1.26
C VAL A 66 4.19 -5.48 2.64
N VAL A 67 3.35 -6.47 2.90
CA VAL A 67 3.38 -7.26 4.14
C VAL A 67 4.00 -8.62 3.86
N PHE A 68 4.98 -9.01 4.68
CA PHE A 68 5.62 -10.31 4.68
C PHE A 68 5.39 -11.04 5.99
N ASP A 69 5.39 -12.37 5.95
CA ASP A 69 5.45 -13.19 7.15
C ASP A 69 6.90 -13.35 7.68
N ARG A 70 7.05 -14.09 8.77
CA ARG A 70 8.38 -14.38 9.36
C ARG A 70 9.30 -15.20 8.47
N PHE A 71 8.75 -15.88 7.47
CA PHE A 71 9.51 -16.65 6.47
C PHE A 71 9.82 -15.83 5.21
N ASN A 72 9.58 -14.52 5.27
CA ASN A 72 9.75 -13.61 4.14
C ASN A 72 8.86 -13.92 2.93
N GLN A 73 7.71 -14.52 3.19
CA GLN A 73 6.68 -14.77 2.17
C GLN A 73 5.70 -13.61 2.14
N LYS A 74 5.44 -13.10 0.95
CA LYS A 74 4.50 -11.99 0.74
C LYS A 74 3.08 -12.42 1.13
N GLN A 75 2.44 -11.62 1.98
CA GLN A 75 1.07 -11.83 2.42
C GLN A 75 0.09 -10.85 1.77
N ALA A 76 0.48 -9.59 1.62
CA ALA A 76 -0.37 -8.56 1.05
C ALA A 76 0.46 -7.47 0.39
N ILE A 77 -0.11 -6.86 -0.66
CA ILE A 77 0.36 -5.59 -1.22
C ILE A 77 -0.68 -4.54 -0.87
N LEU A 78 -0.30 -3.59 -0.03
CA LEU A 78 -1.21 -2.55 0.45
C LEU A 78 -1.23 -1.34 -0.47
N VAL A 79 -0.09 -1.01 -1.05
CA VAL A 79 0.10 0.08 -2.01
C VAL A 79 0.99 -0.43 -3.13
N ASP A 80 0.61 -0.14 -4.36
CA ASP A 80 1.41 -0.41 -5.56
C ASP A 80 1.14 0.69 -6.59
N ASN A 81 1.93 1.76 -6.51
CA ASN A 81 1.73 2.95 -7.34
C ASN A 81 3.01 3.29 -8.12
N GLY A 82 2.91 3.15 -9.44
CA GLY A 82 4.02 3.39 -10.37
C GLY A 82 4.43 4.87 -10.54
N ALA A 83 3.63 5.80 -10.02
CA ALA A 83 3.90 7.24 -10.05
C ALA A 83 3.39 7.88 -8.75
N HIS A 84 4.04 7.53 -7.63
CA HIS A 84 3.58 7.92 -6.31
C HIS A 84 3.85 9.41 -6.02
N PRO A 85 2.84 10.20 -5.62
CA PRO A 85 3.03 11.59 -5.28
C PRO A 85 3.82 11.75 -3.96
N ALA A 86 4.47 12.89 -3.80
CA ALA A 86 5.07 13.27 -2.52
C ALA A 86 3.98 13.62 -1.48
N GLY A 87 4.25 13.36 -0.21
CA GLY A 87 3.33 13.64 0.89
C GLY A 87 3.37 12.56 1.98
N ARG A 88 2.40 12.61 2.86
CA ARG A 88 2.18 11.61 3.92
C ARG A 88 0.88 10.89 3.71
N PHE A 89 0.89 9.59 3.88
CA PHE A 89 -0.20 8.69 3.52
C PHE A 89 -0.45 7.69 4.64
N LYS A 90 -1.64 7.14 4.64
CA LYS A 90 -2.07 6.09 5.56
C LYS A 90 -2.75 4.99 4.78
N VAL A 91 -2.44 3.74 5.09
CA VAL A 91 -3.10 2.57 4.53
C VAL A 91 -3.42 1.58 5.63
N THR A 92 -4.52 0.87 5.50
CA THR A 92 -4.96 -0.13 6.48
C THR A 92 -4.78 -1.52 5.90
N TRP A 93 -4.21 -2.42 6.71
CA TRP A 93 -4.17 -3.85 6.42
C TRP A 93 -5.21 -4.57 7.28
N TYR A 94 -6.10 -5.30 6.65
CA TYR A 94 -7.18 -6.05 7.30
C TYR A 94 -6.78 -7.49 7.64
N ALA A 95 -5.50 -7.74 7.88
CA ALA A 95 -4.94 -9.04 8.25
C ALA A 95 -5.22 -10.17 7.23
N ASN A 96 -5.40 -9.84 5.97
CA ASN A 96 -5.62 -10.81 4.91
C ASN A 96 -4.31 -11.20 4.23
N GLY A 97 -4.14 -12.51 3.96
CA GLY A 97 -3.07 -13.04 3.13
C GLY A 97 -3.41 -13.01 1.64
N VAL A 98 -2.49 -13.51 0.81
CA VAL A 98 -2.62 -13.56 -0.66
C VAL A 98 -3.82 -14.37 -1.14
N ASN A 99 -4.30 -15.31 -0.35
CA ASN A 99 -5.48 -16.13 -0.63
C ASN A 99 -6.80 -15.48 -0.16
N GLY A 100 -6.76 -14.27 0.42
CA GLY A 100 -7.92 -13.56 0.95
C GLY A 100 -8.39 -14.01 2.33
N PHE A 101 -7.79 -15.07 2.91
CA PHE A 101 -8.10 -15.51 4.27
C PHE A 101 -7.31 -14.72 5.31
N THR A 102 -7.87 -14.64 6.52
CA THR A 102 -7.20 -14.02 7.66
C THR A 102 -5.90 -14.76 7.97
N VAL A 103 -4.81 -14.02 8.12
CA VAL A 103 -3.51 -14.60 8.48
C VAL A 103 -3.47 -15.04 9.94
N ALA A 104 -2.64 -16.04 10.23
CA ALA A 104 -2.46 -16.55 11.59
C ALA A 104 -1.86 -15.49 12.53
N PRO A 105 -2.08 -15.59 13.85
CA PRO A 105 -1.36 -14.80 14.84
C PRO A 105 0.15 -14.96 14.70
N GLY A 106 0.89 -13.88 14.91
CA GLY A 106 2.34 -13.90 14.83
C GLY A 106 2.93 -12.57 14.39
N VAL A 107 4.22 -12.58 14.12
CA VAL A 107 4.96 -11.40 13.65
C VAL A 107 4.91 -11.32 12.14
N TYR A 108 4.55 -10.15 11.64
CA TYR A 108 4.57 -9.77 10.23
C TYR A 108 5.50 -8.57 10.05
N TYR A 109 6.00 -8.39 8.85
CA TYR A 109 6.86 -7.27 8.52
C TYR A 109 6.20 -6.45 7.43
N ILE A 110 6.14 -5.14 7.64
CA ILE A 110 5.63 -4.19 6.66
C ILE A 110 6.83 -3.44 6.10
N GLU A 111 6.98 -3.47 4.78
CA GLU A 111 8.06 -2.82 4.07
C GLU A 111 7.55 -1.70 3.18
N LEU A 112 8.24 -0.57 3.24
CA LEU A 112 8.17 0.48 2.24
C LEU A 112 9.26 0.23 1.21
N GLN A 113 8.86 0.03 -0.04
CA GLN A 113 9.75 -0.34 -1.13
C GLN A 113 9.71 0.68 -2.26
N GLN A 114 10.83 0.87 -2.91
CA GLN A 114 10.92 1.54 -4.20
C GLN A 114 11.21 0.50 -5.28
N ILE A 115 10.48 0.59 -6.38
CA ILE A 115 10.63 -0.31 -7.51
C ILE A 115 11.25 0.45 -8.69
N ASN A 116 12.30 -0.10 -9.26
CA ASN A 116 12.87 0.40 -10.50
C ASN A 116 12.72 -0.67 -11.58
N LEU A 117 12.34 -0.25 -12.78
CA LEU A 117 12.38 -1.12 -13.95
C LEU A 117 13.78 -1.03 -14.54
N SER A 118 14.51 -2.12 -14.58
CA SER A 118 15.86 -2.15 -15.11
C SER A 118 16.01 -3.07 -16.31
N GLY A 119 16.57 -2.50 -17.37
CA GLY A 119 17.05 -3.21 -18.55
C GLY A 119 16.00 -3.66 -19.57
N PRO A 120 16.44 -4.26 -20.67
CA PRO A 120 15.59 -4.65 -21.79
C PRO A 120 14.65 -5.82 -21.48
N SER A 121 14.84 -6.51 -20.35
CA SER A 121 14.00 -7.61 -19.89
C SER A 121 12.87 -7.19 -18.96
N LEU A 122 12.72 -5.91 -18.65
CA LEU A 122 11.70 -5.37 -17.72
C LEU A 122 11.66 -6.08 -16.35
N GLY A 123 12.82 -6.51 -15.86
CA GLY A 123 12.95 -7.00 -14.49
C GLY A 123 12.69 -5.87 -13.49
N GLU A 124 12.01 -6.19 -12.40
CA GLU A 124 11.83 -5.26 -11.30
C GLU A 124 13.02 -5.36 -10.34
N ASP A 125 13.71 -4.24 -10.12
CA ASP A 125 14.64 -4.09 -9.02
C ASP A 125 13.90 -3.53 -7.81
N VAL A 126 13.82 -4.31 -6.76
CA VAL A 126 13.10 -3.96 -5.53
C VAL A 126 14.10 -3.48 -4.49
N PHE A 127 13.91 -2.25 -4.03
CA PHE A 127 14.71 -1.67 -2.95
C PHE A 127 13.85 -1.50 -1.70
N THR A 128 14.17 -2.21 -0.63
CA THR A 128 13.54 -2.00 0.66
C THR A 128 14.12 -0.73 1.28
N LEU A 129 13.28 0.28 1.43
CA LEU A 129 13.66 1.57 2.02
C LEU A 129 13.58 1.51 3.54
N LEU A 130 12.46 1.01 4.07
CA LEU A 130 12.17 0.93 5.50
C LEU A 130 11.36 -0.32 5.80
N ARG A 131 11.46 -0.82 7.03
CA ARG A 131 10.77 -2.02 7.50
C ARG A 131 10.38 -1.88 8.96
N ILE A 132 9.16 -2.29 9.29
CA ILE A 132 8.66 -2.38 10.67
C ILE A 132 8.13 -3.78 10.95
N ALA A 133 8.06 -4.15 12.23
CA ALA A 133 7.44 -5.37 12.69
C ALA A 133 6.05 -5.08 13.26
N ALA A 134 5.07 -5.87 12.85
CA ALA A 134 3.68 -5.81 13.30
C ALA A 134 3.29 -7.13 13.96
N LEU A 135 2.72 -7.06 15.15
CA LEU A 135 2.30 -8.25 15.91
C LEU A 135 0.80 -8.44 15.82
N LYS A 136 0.39 -9.55 15.18
CA LYS A 136 -1.01 -9.99 15.17
C LYS A 136 -1.29 -10.94 16.32
N GLN A 137 -2.35 -10.64 17.06
CA GLN A 137 -2.92 -11.50 18.09
C GLN A 137 -3.98 -12.43 17.51
#